data_eb5c4acada9f39e547d67321e6e70185
#
_entry.id   eb5c4acada9f39e547d67321e6e70185
#
_cell.length_a   1.000
_cell.length_b   1.000
_cell.length_c   1.000
_cell.angle_alpha   90.00
_cell.angle_beta   90.00
_cell.angle_gamma   90.00
#
_symmetry.space_group_name_H-M   'P 1'
#
loop_
_entity.id
_entity.type
_entity.pdbx_description
1 polymer ?
#
loop_
_entity_poly.entity_id
_entity_poly.type
_entity_poly.pdbx_seq_one_letter_code
_entity_poly.pdbx_strand_id
1 'polypeptide(L)'
;MEKERENLIRVENLSFGFRAKDLYKDVSFTLEAGQHCALIGSNGTGKSTLVEILTDPEEYLYDGKIIVDENCRIGYASQFSVRDKLSDRTVFEYLSERFTELQEQIAAVCEEMAQAEDLEASYAKYQQLLDRNEAMDGDNYESNISKQLAAAGMS
;
A
#
# COMPACT_ATOMS: atom_id res chain seq x y z
N MET A 1 11.66 -29.66 -6.53
CA MET A 1 11.14 -28.55 -7.34
C MET A 1 11.09 -27.34 -6.43
N GLU A 2 12.07 -26.44 -6.52
CA GLU A 2 11.98 -25.13 -5.89
C GLU A 2 10.81 -24.40 -6.56
N LYS A 3 9.85 -23.98 -5.76
CA LYS A 3 8.76 -23.13 -6.22
C LYS A 3 9.41 -21.79 -6.60
N GLU A 4 9.38 -21.39 -7.86
CA GLU A 4 9.80 -20.05 -8.25
C GLU A 4 9.06 -19.06 -7.36
N ARG A 5 9.81 -18.30 -6.59
CA ARG A 5 9.23 -17.26 -5.73
C ARG A 5 8.91 -16.05 -6.60
N GLU A 6 7.74 -15.55 -6.43
CA GLU A 6 7.28 -14.37 -7.15
C GLU A 6 8.05 -13.13 -6.67
N ASN A 7 8.62 -12.38 -7.62
CA ASN A 7 9.32 -11.14 -7.32
C ASN A 7 8.29 -10.04 -7.04
N LEU A 8 8.28 -9.53 -5.83
CA LEU A 8 7.36 -8.45 -5.43
C LEU A 8 7.92 -7.07 -5.75
N ILE A 9 9.21 -6.85 -5.46
CA ILE A 9 9.91 -5.60 -5.75
C ILE A 9 11.29 -5.93 -6.30
N ARG A 10 11.67 -5.32 -7.41
CA ARG A 10 12.99 -5.43 -8.01
C ARG A 10 13.59 -4.06 -8.22
N VAL A 11 14.76 -3.86 -7.65
CA VAL A 11 15.55 -2.63 -7.75
C VAL A 11 16.78 -2.91 -8.61
N GLU A 12 17.02 -2.07 -9.61
CA GLU A 12 18.13 -2.19 -10.55
C GLU A 12 18.92 -0.87 -10.60
N ASN A 13 20.20 -0.94 -10.28
CA ASN A 13 21.18 0.14 -10.38
C ASN A 13 20.74 1.44 -9.69
N LEU A 14 20.04 1.33 -8.56
CA LEU A 14 19.54 2.48 -7.82
C LEU A 14 20.71 3.33 -7.31
N SER A 15 20.73 4.58 -7.73
CA SER A 15 21.65 5.60 -7.22
C SER A 15 20.84 6.80 -6.76
N PHE A 16 21.08 7.24 -5.53
CA PHE A 16 20.40 8.39 -4.93
C PHE A 16 21.29 9.08 -3.92
N GLY A 17 21.20 10.41 -3.85
CA GLY A 17 21.87 11.21 -2.86
C GLY A 17 21.23 12.60 -2.73
N PHE A 18 21.48 13.23 -1.61
CA PHE A 18 21.19 14.64 -1.42
C PHE A 18 22.35 15.48 -1.97
N ARG A 19 22.10 16.77 -2.25
CA ARG A 19 23.07 17.70 -2.88
C ARG A 19 24.52 17.63 -2.34
N ALA A 20 24.71 17.19 -1.11
CA ALA A 20 26.00 17.14 -0.43
C ALA A 20 26.51 15.74 -0.13
N LYS A 21 25.72 14.68 -0.38
CA LYS A 21 26.08 13.32 0.04
C LYS A 21 25.34 12.26 -0.78
N ASP A 22 26.08 11.42 -1.46
CA ASP A 22 25.55 10.20 -2.05
C ASP A 22 25.17 9.20 -0.94
N LEU A 23 23.96 8.68 -1.00
CA LEU A 23 23.45 7.66 -0.07
C LEU A 23 23.60 6.26 -0.65
N TYR A 24 23.22 6.08 -1.92
CA TYR A 24 23.31 4.81 -2.64
C TYR A 24 24.01 5.04 -3.96
N LYS A 25 24.75 4.04 -4.41
CA LYS A 25 25.40 4.04 -5.72
C LYS A 25 25.31 2.63 -6.30
N ASP A 26 24.60 2.53 -7.41
CA ASP A 26 24.48 1.29 -8.22
C ASP A 26 23.99 0.08 -7.40
N VAL A 27 22.96 0.28 -6.57
CA VAL A 27 22.41 -0.76 -5.69
C VAL A 27 21.34 -1.54 -6.43
N SER A 28 21.46 -2.87 -6.42
CA SER A 28 20.46 -3.76 -7.01
C SER A 28 20.10 -4.87 -6.04
N PHE A 29 18.82 -5.15 -5.90
CA PHE A 29 18.28 -6.24 -5.08
C PHE A 29 16.85 -6.60 -5.50
N THR A 30 16.38 -7.74 -5.00
CA THR A 30 15.01 -8.21 -5.24
C THR A 30 14.39 -8.63 -3.91
N LEU A 31 13.11 -8.30 -3.71
CA LEU A 31 12.29 -8.80 -2.61
C LEU A 31 11.28 -9.79 -3.19
N GLU A 32 11.29 -11.01 -2.67
CA GLU A 32 10.44 -12.10 -3.13
C GLU A 32 9.31 -12.38 -2.14
N ALA A 33 8.25 -13.01 -2.62
CA ALA A 33 7.13 -13.41 -1.78
C ALA A 33 7.57 -14.32 -0.62
N GLY A 34 7.08 -14.04 0.57
CA GLY A 34 7.40 -14.80 1.80
C GLY A 34 8.77 -14.52 2.40
N GLN A 35 9.55 -13.57 1.87
CA GLN A 35 10.82 -13.16 2.48
C GLN A 35 10.61 -12.18 3.64
N HIS A 36 11.48 -12.31 4.65
CA HIS A 36 11.64 -11.34 5.73
C HIS A 36 13.04 -10.75 5.61
N CYS A 37 13.11 -9.48 5.23
CA CYS A 37 14.37 -8.77 5.02
C CYS A 37 14.61 -7.74 6.12
N ALA A 38 15.87 -7.62 6.59
CA ALA A 38 16.28 -6.58 7.52
C ALA A 38 17.24 -5.61 6.85
N LEU A 39 16.95 -4.31 6.95
CA LEU A 39 17.84 -3.24 6.50
C LEU A 39 18.66 -2.74 7.69
N ILE A 40 19.94 -3.05 7.71
CA ILE A 40 20.86 -2.78 8.82
C ILE A 40 21.88 -1.71 8.42
N GLY A 41 22.22 -0.83 9.35
CA GLY A 41 23.23 0.21 9.15
C GLY A 41 23.17 1.26 10.25
N SER A 42 24.23 2.09 10.35
CA SER A 42 24.29 3.20 11.29
C SER A 42 23.27 4.30 10.97
N ASN A 43 23.08 5.24 11.90
CA ASN A 43 22.18 6.36 11.66
C ASN A 43 22.73 7.28 10.54
N GLY A 44 21.83 7.80 9.71
CA GLY A 44 22.20 8.67 8.59
C GLY A 44 22.76 7.96 7.35
N THR A 45 22.66 6.61 7.26
CA THR A 45 23.05 5.84 6.08
C THR A 45 21.96 5.77 5.01
N GLY A 46 20.79 6.37 5.27
CA GLY A 46 19.68 6.41 4.30
C GLY A 46 18.64 5.32 4.42
N LYS A 47 18.66 4.47 5.48
CA LYS A 47 17.68 3.36 5.62
C LYS A 47 16.23 3.78 5.42
N SER A 48 15.80 4.83 6.11
CA SER A 48 14.44 5.36 5.97
C SER A 48 14.19 5.89 4.56
N THR A 49 15.15 6.61 4.01
CA THR A 49 15.07 7.14 2.63
C THR A 49 14.91 6.02 1.59
N LEU A 50 15.60 4.88 1.75
CA LEU A 50 15.41 3.74 0.86
C LEU A 50 13.97 3.21 0.92
N VAL A 51 13.44 3.05 2.14
CA VAL A 51 12.06 2.57 2.32
C VAL A 51 11.06 3.58 1.74
N GLU A 52 11.27 4.86 1.95
CA GLU A 52 10.44 5.94 1.38
C GLU A 52 10.46 5.92 -0.15
N ILE A 53 11.64 5.81 -0.78
CA ILE A 53 11.77 5.68 -2.25
C ILE A 53 11.04 4.43 -2.78
N LEU A 54 11.07 3.31 -2.05
CA LEU A 54 10.35 2.09 -2.44
C LEU A 54 8.84 2.24 -2.30
N THR A 55 8.39 3.04 -1.35
CA THR A 55 6.97 3.26 -1.06
C THR A 55 6.34 4.27 -2.01
N ASP A 56 7.06 5.33 -2.31
CA ASP A 56 6.63 6.41 -3.20
C ASP A 56 7.78 6.87 -4.11
N PRO A 57 8.10 6.08 -5.15
CA PRO A 57 9.23 6.35 -6.03
C PRO A 57 9.06 7.64 -6.85
N GLU A 58 7.84 8.15 -7.04
CA GLU A 58 7.58 9.34 -7.83
C GLU A 58 7.98 10.64 -7.10
N GLU A 59 8.05 10.61 -5.76
CA GLU A 59 8.48 11.75 -4.95
C GLU A 59 9.99 11.99 -5.00
N TYR A 60 10.78 11.03 -5.51
CA TYR A 60 12.23 11.06 -5.45
C TYR A 60 12.87 11.08 -6.85
N LEU A 61 13.85 11.94 -7.03
CA LEU A 61 14.67 11.96 -8.24
C LEU A 61 15.88 11.03 -8.03
N TYR A 62 15.85 9.84 -8.60
CA TYR A 62 16.91 8.84 -8.50
C TYR A 62 17.29 8.29 -9.89
N ASP A 63 18.49 7.74 -10.00
CA ASP A 63 18.91 6.96 -11.16
C ASP A 63 18.67 5.47 -10.92
N GLY A 64 18.42 4.72 -12.00
CA GLY A 64 18.12 3.29 -11.94
C GLY A 64 16.64 2.99 -12.14
N LYS A 65 16.19 1.80 -11.72
CA LYS A 65 14.83 1.34 -11.96
C LYS A 65 14.28 0.61 -10.74
N ILE A 66 13.04 0.92 -10.37
CA ILE A 66 12.26 0.22 -9.37
C ILE A 66 11.04 -0.39 -10.07
N ILE A 67 10.88 -1.69 -9.96
CA ILE A 67 9.79 -2.45 -10.54
C ILE A 67 9.03 -3.08 -9.39
N VAL A 68 7.77 -2.73 -9.26
CA VAL A 68 6.84 -3.31 -8.28
C VAL A 68 5.85 -4.17 -9.06
N ASP A 69 5.60 -5.38 -8.59
CA ASP A 69 4.58 -6.25 -9.19
C ASP A 69 3.19 -5.59 -9.09
N GLU A 70 2.39 -5.72 -10.14
CA GLU A 70 1.07 -5.07 -10.25
C GLU A 70 0.10 -5.53 -9.14
N ASN A 71 0.29 -6.74 -8.62
CA ASN A 71 -0.51 -7.30 -7.53
C ASN A 71 0.09 -7.00 -6.14
N CYS A 72 1.29 -6.42 -6.08
CA CYS A 72 1.95 -6.09 -4.83
C CYS A 72 1.34 -4.82 -4.22
N ARG A 73 0.94 -4.91 -2.94
CA ARG A 73 0.54 -3.74 -2.16
C ARG A 73 1.60 -3.45 -1.11
N ILE A 74 2.09 -2.21 -1.11
CA ILE A 74 3.09 -1.76 -0.15
C ILE A 74 2.37 -1.04 1.00
N GLY A 75 2.55 -1.53 2.22
CA GLY A 75 2.15 -0.84 3.45
C GLY A 75 3.39 -0.30 4.15
N TYR A 76 3.38 0.96 4.54
CA TYR A 76 4.49 1.62 5.22
C TYR A 76 4.09 2.10 6.62
N ALA A 77 4.82 1.64 7.63
CA ALA A 77 4.72 2.15 8.98
C ALA A 77 5.97 2.99 9.28
N SER A 78 5.82 4.30 9.33
CA SER A 78 6.93 5.22 9.61
C SER A 78 7.34 5.19 11.09
N GLN A 79 8.60 5.51 11.36
CA GLN A 79 9.11 5.68 12.73
C GLN A 79 8.41 6.84 13.47
N PHE A 80 8.04 7.85 12.72
CA PHE A 80 7.25 8.96 13.22
C PHE A 80 5.85 8.78 12.64
N SER A 81 4.94 8.23 13.44
CA SER A 81 3.52 8.37 13.10
C SER A 81 3.26 9.85 12.96
N VAL A 82 2.97 10.30 11.74
CA VAL A 82 2.37 11.61 11.57
C VAL A 82 1.12 11.53 12.43
N ARG A 83 1.13 12.23 13.56
CA ARG A 83 -0.11 12.53 14.27
C ARG A 83 -0.85 13.41 13.30
N ASP A 84 -1.60 12.79 12.42
CA ASP A 84 -2.65 13.49 11.71
C ASP A 84 -3.38 14.27 12.76
N LYS A 85 -3.39 15.58 12.57
CA LYS A 85 -3.93 16.56 13.49
C LYS A 85 -5.22 15.99 14.05
N LEU A 86 -5.14 15.48 15.28
CA LEU A 86 -6.24 15.10 16.16
C LEU A 86 -7.59 15.10 15.44
N SER A 87 -7.84 14.09 14.64
CA SER A 87 -9.20 13.84 14.23
C SER A 87 -9.86 13.26 15.48
N ASP A 88 -11.00 13.78 15.88
CA ASP A 88 -11.83 13.23 16.97
C ASP A 88 -12.33 11.81 16.62
N ARG A 89 -11.77 11.19 15.57
CA ARG A 89 -12.12 9.86 15.08
C ARG A 89 -11.53 8.77 15.95
N THR A 90 -12.30 7.76 16.20
CA THR A 90 -11.83 6.53 16.86
C THR A 90 -10.86 5.77 15.95
N VAL A 91 -10.06 4.88 16.54
CA VAL A 91 -9.18 3.98 15.76
C VAL A 91 -9.99 3.09 14.83
N PHE A 92 -11.18 2.68 15.26
CA PHE A 92 -12.10 1.90 14.43
C PHE A 92 -12.51 2.69 13.17
N GLU A 93 -12.98 3.92 13.33
CA GLU A 93 -13.35 4.80 12.21
C GLU A 93 -12.19 5.05 11.24
N TYR A 94 -10.99 5.25 11.77
CA TYR A 94 -9.78 5.40 10.95
C TYR A 94 -9.48 4.15 10.12
N LEU A 95 -9.55 2.97 10.73
CA LEU A 95 -9.28 1.71 10.04
C LEU A 95 -10.41 1.30 9.07
N SER A 96 -11.65 1.71 9.32
CA SER A 96 -12.82 1.41 8.49
C SER A 96 -12.97 2.36 7.29
N GLU A 97 -12.35 3.53 7.29
CA GLU A 97 -12.49 4.58 6.27
C GLU A 97 -12.40 4.05 4.83
N ARG A 98 -11.39 3.25 4.54
CA ARG A 98 -11.18 2.68 3.21
C ARG A 98 -12.30 1.72 2.77
N PHE A 99 -12.90 1.01 3.71
CA PHE A 99 -14.02 0.11 3.43
C PHE A 99 -15.30 0.90 3.21
N THR A 100 -15.52 1.91 4.02
CA THR A 100 -16.67 2.83 3.90
C THR A 100 -16.64 3.55 2.55
N GLU A 101 -15.49 4.11 2.16
CA GLU A 101 -15.30 4.73 0.85
C GLU A 101 -15.58 3.76 -0.31
N LEU A 102 -15.13 2.50 -0.20
CA LEU A 102 -15.38 1.50 -1.22
C LEU A 102 -16.87 1.16 -1.33
N GLN A 103 -17.57 1.02 -0.20
CA GLN A 103 -19.01 0.79 -0.17
C GLN A 103 -19.80 1.97 -0.75
N GLU A 104 -19.38 3.20 -0.47
CA GLU A 104 -19.96 4.41 -1.06
C GLU A 104 -19.76 4.44 -2.59
N GLN A 105 -18.57 4.05 -3.07
CA GLN A 105 -18.30 3.94 -4.51
C GLN A 105 -19.18 2.87 -5.16
N ILE A 106 -19.38 1.71 -4.54
CA ILE A 106 -20.25 0.65 -5.03
C ILE A 106 -21.69 1.16 -5.09
N ALA A 107 -22.19 1.81 -4.04
CA ALA A 107 -23.53 2.38 -4.00
C ALA A 107 -23.74 3.43 -5.09
N ALA A 108 -22.78 4.35 -5.26
CA ALA A 108 -22.83 5.39 -6.29
C ALA A 108 -22.90 4.81 -7.70
N VAL A 109 -22.14 3.75 -8.00
CA VAL A 109 -22.19 3.08 -9.32
C VAL A 109 -23.52 2.35 -9.51
N CYS A 110 -24.10 1.77 -8.46
CA CYS A 110 -25.45 1.19 -8.54
C CYS A 110 -26.52 2.23 -8.91
N GLU A 111 -26.43 3.43 -8.34
CA GLU A 111 -27.33 4.54 -8.69
C GLU A 111 -27.09 5.04 -10.11
N GLU A 112 -25.82 5.15 -10.52
CA GLU A 112 -25.43 5.51 -11.89
C GLU A 112 -26.00 4.51 -12.91
N MET A 113 -25.91 3.21 -12.64
CA MET A 113 -26.47 2.15 -13.50
C MET A 113 -27.99 2.25 -13.67
N ALA A 114 -28.71 2.70 -12.66
CA ALA A 114 -30.16 2.88 -12.75
C ALA A 114 -30.58 3.99 -13.70
N GLN A 115 -29.67 4.90 -14.09
CA GLN A 115 -29.91 6.08 -14.92
C GLN A 115 -29.06 6.08 -16.21
N ALA A 116 -28.17 5.08 -16.39
CA ALA A 116 -27.18 5.07 -17.46
C ALA A 116 -27.81 4.74 -18.83
N GLU A 117 -27.40 5.49 -19.85
CA GLU A 117 -27.63 5.13 -21.24
C GLU A 117 -26.66 4.04 -21.73
N ASP A 118 -25.44 3.98 -21.15
CA ASP A 118 -24.43 2.93 -21.39
C ASP A 118 -24.29 2.05 -20.15
N LEU A 119 -25.04 0.96 -20.15
CA LEU A 119 -25.05 -0.01 -19.05
C LEU A 119 -23.77 -0.85 -18.98
N GLU A 120 -23.05 -1.05 -20.10
CA GLU A 120 -21.91 -1.95 -20.19
C GLU A 120 -20.68 -1.38 -19.45
N ALA A 121 -20.40 -0.08 -19.63
CA ALA A 121 -19.30 0.61 -18.96
C ALA A 121 -19.52 0.69 -17.44
N SER A 122 -20.75 1.04 -17.02
CA SER A 122 -21.11 1.11 -15.59
C SER A 122 -21.06 -0.26 -14.94
N TYR A 123 -21.47 -1.32 -15.64
CA TYR A 123 -21.39 -2.70 -15.14
C TYR A 123 -19.93 -3.16 -14.96
N ALA A 124 -19.04 -2.84 -15.90
CA ALA A 124 -17.62 -3.18 -15.78
C ALA A 124 -16.98 -2.51 -14.55
N LYS A 125 -17.30 -1.24 -14.31
CA LYS A 125 -16.86 -0.50 -13.12
C LYS A 125 -17.40 -1.13 -11.82
N TYR A 126 -18.67 -1.52 -11.82
CA TYR A 126 -19.30 -2.21 -10.69
C TYR A 126 -18.58 -3.51 -10.36
N GLN A 127 -18.31 -4.35 -11.37
CA GLN A 127 -17.58 -5.60 -11.18
C GLN A 127 -16.19 -5.39 -10.57
N GLN A 128 -15.44 -4.41 -11.07
CA GLN A 128 -14.10 -4.08 -10.50
C GLN A 128 -14.18 -3.69 -9.02
N LEU A 129 -15.20 -2.94 -8.62
CA LEU A 129 -15.37 -2.56 -7.22
C LEU A 129 -15.78 -3.75 -6.35
N LEU A 130 -16.61 -4.66 -6.86
CA LEU A 130 -16.96 -5.90 -6.16
C LEU A 130 -15.75 -6.82 -5.98
N ASP A 131 -14.96 -7.03 -7.04
CA ASP A 131 -13.74 -7.83 -6.98
C ASP A 131 -12.75 -7.25 -5.95
N ARG A 132 -12.67 -5.93 -5.89
CA ARG A 132 -11.86 -5.24 -4.88
C ARG A 132 -12.41 -5.42 -3.47
N ASN A 133 -13.73 -5.38 -3.29
CA ASN A 133 -14.37 -5.61 -2.00
C ASN A 133 -14.13 -7.05 -1.52
N GLU A 134 -14.29 -8.03 -2.41
CA GLU A 134 -14.02 -9.44 -2.11
C GLU A 134 -12.54 -9.67 -1.76
N ALA A 135 -11.61 -9.12 -2.54
CA ALA A 135 -10.16 -9.22 -2.29
C ALA A 135 -9.72 -8.61 -0.95
N MET A 136 -10.51 -7.69 -0.40
CA MET A 136 -10.27 -7.04 0.90
C MET A 136 -11.06 -7.67 2.04
N ASP A 137 -11.85 -8.72 1.79
CA ASP A 137 -12.84 -9.27 2.75
C ASP A 137 -13.75 -8.16 3.32
N GLY A 138 -14.21 -7.27 2.42
CA GLY A 138 -14.93 -6.07 2.77
C GLY A 138 -16.28 -6.32 3.43
N ASP A 139 -16.90 -7.47 3.22
CA ASP A 139 -18.16 -7.83 3.87
C ASP A 139 -18.00 -8.14 5.37
N ASN A 140 -16.78 -8.47 5.80
CA ASN A 140 -16.45 -8.83 7.16
C ASN A 140 -15.55 -7.79 7.87
N TYR A 141 -15.30 -6.62 7.26
CA TYR A 141 -14.30 -5.68 7.75
C TYR A 141 -14.52 -5.24 9.19
N GLU A 142 -15.76 -4.99 9.60
CA GLU A 142 -16.08 -4.56 10.98
C GLU A 142 -15.66 -5.61 12.01
N SER A 143 -16.00 -6.88 11.74
CA SER A 143 -15.62 -8.00 12.59
C SER A 143 -14.11 -8.19 12.64
N ASN A 144 -13.44 -8.04 11.48
CA ASN A 144 -12.01 -8.19 11.36
C ASN A 144 -11.25 -7.08 12.09
N ILE A 145 -11.67 -5.81 11.93
CA ILE A 145 -11.11 -4.67 12.65
C ILE A 145 -11.33 -4.85 14.16
N SER A 146 -12.54 -5.19 14.58
CA SER A 146 -12.85 -5.38 16.01
C SER A 146 -11.99 -6.47 16.65
N LYS A 147 -11.78 -7.60 15.96
CA LYS A 147 -10.89 -8.66 16.42
C LYS A 147 -9.43 -8.19 16.55
N GLN A 148 -8.93 -7.42 15.57
CA GLN A 148 -7.57 -6.89 15.60
C GLN A 148 -7.39 -5.87 16.73
N LEU A 149 -8.35 -4.98 16.94
CA LEU A 149 -8.33 -4.02 18.04
C LEU A 149 -8.35 -4.73 19.40
N ALA A 150 -9.19 -5.74 19.57
CA ALA A 150 -9.23 -6.54 20.79
C ALA A 150 -7.90 -7.27 21.04
N ALA A 151 -7.28 -7.84 20.01
CA ALA A 151 -5.97 -8.47 20.09
C ALA A 151 -4.84 -7.48 20.45
N ALA A 152 -4.99 -6.20 20.05
CA ALA A 152 -4.08 -5.11 20.42
C ALA A 152 -4.39 -4.50 21.81
N GLY A 153 -5.38 -5.02 22.54
CA GLY A 153 -5.80 -4.49 23.84
C GLY A 153 -6.57 -3.17 23.78
N MET A 154 -7.13 -2.85 22.63
CA MET A 154 -8.01 -1.69 22.38
C MET A 154 -9.47 -2.18 22.36
N SER A 155 -10.26 -1.73 23.29
CA SER A 155 -11.69 -2.07 23.41
C SER A 155 -12.53 -0.81 23.42
#